data_4aafee98c51405563c44354e8f526748
#
_entry.id   4aafee98c51405563c44354e8f526748
#
_cell.length_a   1.000
_cell.length_b   1.000
_cell.length_c   1.000
_cell.angle_alpha   90.00
_cell.angle_beta   90.00
_cell.angle_gamma   90.00
#
_symmetry.space_group_name_H-M   'P 1'
#
loop_
_entity.id
_entity.type
_entity.pdbx_description
1 polymer ?
#
loop_
_entity_poly.entity_id
_entity_poly.type
_entity_poly.pdbx_seq_one_letter_code
_entity_poly.pdbx_strand_id
1 'polypeptide(L)'
;MNFPHLAYGTPRKLPKPQALRGRVVVLDIAFAAQGAGGASFERTTKPFIDGLGDRLAMWVDHHDHAKHALYADDARFVLRTKAQHGACPEMVTPSLVKQVGAIDTICCHTDFDGLCAAAKWIRLGEEPYPGADADAHAIDTRLGTPSELAETIDRALRGRPTDEGLRGLIVRFLAEGASDKGLFGPIEDAATVFRSHEEEARRLALQYEVIGDVALVNASDARVHYDKTLLLLLGQERATISIVYDRTTVTAAARFDSGVDLLAKLGLEGGMPTRVSVPVGKLAFVLERLGVKRPS
;
A
#
# COMPACT_ATOMS: atom_id res chain seq x y z
N MET A 1 -10.02 9.74 24.75
CA MET A 1 -9.67 10.52 23.55
C MET A 1 -10.90 10.62 22.65
N ASN A 2 -11.14 11.79 22.05
CA ASN A 2 -12.20 11.90 21.06
C ASN A 2 -11.59 11.51 19.70
N PHE A 3 -11.91 10.33 19.19
CA PHE A 3 -11.36 9.85 17.93
C PHE A 3 -12.06 10.56 16.77
N PRO A 4 -11.31 11.07 15.76
CA PRO A 4 -11.91 11.55 14.53
C PRO A 4 -12.63 10.38 13.80
N HIS A 5 -13.57 10.72 12.94
CA HIS A 5 -14.21 9.74 12.08
C HIS A 5 -13.16 9.12 11.14
N LEU A 6 -13.09 7.79 11.09
CA LEU A 6 -12.19 7.08 10.19
C LEU A 6 -12.93 6.75 8.90
N ALA A 7 -12.28 7.01 7.78
CA ALA A 7 -12.70 6.62 6.46
C ALA A 7 -11.52 5.98 5.72
N TYR A 8 -11.80 5.04 4.84
CA TYR A 8 -10.77 4.28 4.15
C TYR A 8 -10.89 4.48 2.64
N GLY A 9 -9.76 4.65 1.98
CA GLY A 9 -9.67 4.83 0.55
C GLY A 9 -8.50 4.08 -0.06
N THR A 10 -8.56 3.92 -1.37
CA THR A 10 -7.43 3.47 -2.18
C THR A 10 -7.30 4.40 -3.38
N PRO A 11 -6.15 4.45 -4.08
CA PRO A 11 -6.01 5.26 -5.29
C PRO A 11 -7.09 5.00 -6.35
N ARG A 12 -7.66 3.79 -6.34
CA ARG A 12 -8.70 3.39 -7.31
C ARG A 12 -10.13 3.63 -6.83
N LYS A 13 -10.32 3.75 -5.51
CA LYS A 13 -11.64 3.88 -4.89
C LYS A 13 -11.56 4.78 -3.67
N LEU A 14 -11.93 6.03 -3.83
CA LEU A 14 -12.07 7.00 -2.75
C LEU A 14 -13.52 7.04 -2.25
N PRO A 15 -13.75 7.35 -0.96
CA PRO A 15 -15.09 7.61 -0.45
C PRO A 15 -15.70 8.85 -1.14
N LYS A 16 -17.01 8.97 -1.11
CA LYS A 16 -17.66 10.20 -1.60
C LYS A 16 -17.31 11.37 -0.66
N PRO A 17 -16.85 12.53 -1.17
CA PRO A 17 -16.50 13.68 -0.32
C PRO A 17 -17.62 14.11 0.64
N GLN A 18 -18.88 13.96 0.21
CA GLN A 18 -20.07 14.31 1.01
C GLN A 18 -20.31 13.35 2.19
N ALA A 19 -19.75 12.14 2.15
CA ALA A 19 -19.84 11.19 3.25
C ALA A 19 -18.82 11.46 4.37
N LEU A 20 -17.80 12.29 4.08
CA LEU A 20 -16.79 12.66 5.05
C LEU A 20 -17.26 13.87 5.89
N ARG A 21 -16.99 13.84 7.19
CA ARG A 21 -17.44 14.88 8.12
C ARG A 21 -16.40 15.98 8.25
N GLY A 22 -16.84 17.23 8.30
CA GLY A 22 -16.04 18.41 8.64
C GLY A 22 -14.72 18.53 7.91
N ARG A 23 -13.67 18.91 8.64
CA ARG A 23 -12.30 19.01 8.12
C ARG A 23 -11.65 17.66 7.99
N VAL A 24 -11.05 17.38 6.85
CA VAL A 24 -10.56 16.08 6.45
C VAL A 24 -9.05 16.10 6.24
N VAL A 25 -8.32 15.18 6.87
CA VAL A 25 -6.95 14.84 6.49
C VAL A 25 -6.93 13.55 5.67
N VAL A 26 -6.11 13.51 4.63
CA VAL A 26 -5.89 12.34 3.78
C VAL A 26 -4.48 11.84 4.00
N LEU A 27 -4.32 10.55 4.32
CA LEU A 27 -3.03 9.94 4.66
C LEU A 27 -2.76 8.72 3.80
N ASP A 28 -1.57 8.67 3.19
CA ASP A 28 -1.08 7.50 2.46
C ASP A 28 -1.96 7.06 1.28
N ILE A 29 -2.65 7.98 0.66
CA ILE A 29 -3.43 7.66 -0.54
C ILE A 29 -2.77 8.31 -1.75
N ALA A 30 -2.13 7.48 -2.57
CA ALA A 30 -1.54 7.92 -3.83
C ALA A 30 -2.57 8.55 -4.77
N PHE A 31 -2.15 9.51 -5.56
CA PHE A 31 -2.95 9.98 -6.67
C PHE A 31 -3.19 8.83 -7.66
N ALA A 32 -4.42 8.73 -8.17
CA ALA A 32 -4.79 7.62 -9.05
C ALA A 32 -4.02 7.67 -10.37
N ALA A 33 -3.20 6.66 -10.61
CA ALA A 33 -2.54 6.42 -11.89
C ALA A 33 -3.52 5.81 -12.90
N GLN A 34 -3.22 5.94 -14.19
CA GLN A 34 -3.95 5.23 -15.24
C GLN A 34 -3.79 3.72 -15.07
N GLY A 35 -4.89 3.01 -14.93
CA GLY A 35 -4.85 1.59 -14.62
C GLY A 35 -6.10 0.82 -15.07
N ALA A 36 -6.07 -0.49 -14.84
CA ALA A 36 -7.21 -1.36 -15.05
C ALA A 36 -8.41 -0.87 -14.22
N GLY A 37 -9.58 -0.80 -14.83
CA GLY A 37 -10.81 -0.32 -14.18
C GLY A 37 -11.12 1.17 -14.42
N GLY A 38 -10.31 1.90 -15.21
CA GLY A 38 -10.59 3.27 -15.63
C GLY A 38 -10.32 4.34 -14.56
N ALA A 39 -9.67 3.98 -13.45
CA ALA A 39 -9.18 4.95 -12.48
C ALA A 39 -8.08 5.82 -13.13
N SER A 40 -8.08 7.09 -12.82
CA SER A 40 -7.04 8.06 -13.19
C SER A 40 -7.11 9.26 -12.27
N PHE A 41 -6.07 10.09 -12.28
CA PHE A 41 -6.08 11.34 -11.54
C PHE A 41 -7.35 12.17 -11.83
N GLU A 42 -7.69 12.34 -13.11
CA GLU A 42 -8.81 13.17 -13.57
C GLU A 42 -10.19 12.59 -13.20
N ARG A 43 -10.30 11.26 -13.06
CA ARG A 43 -11.57 10.60 -12.77
C ARG A 43 -11.77 10.28 -11.31
N THR A 44 -10.69 10.16 -10.53
CA THR A 44 -10.75 9.69 -9.14
C THR A 44 -10.22 10.73 -8.17
N THR A 45 -8.94 11.13 -8.30
CA THR A 45 -8.29 11.99 -7.32
C THR A 45 -8.77 13.43 -7.40
N LYS A 46 -8.75 14.02 -8.62
CA LYS A 46 -9.15 15.42 -8.80
C LYS A 46 -10.60 15.71 -8.37
N PRO A 47 -11.62 14.90 -8.76
CA PRO A 47 -12.98 15.12 -8.28
C PRO A 47 -13.14 14.97 -6.76
N PHE A 48 -12.32 14.14 -6.12
CA PHE A 48 -12.31 14.00 -4.67
C PHE A 48 -11.74 15.24 -3.99
N ILE A 49 -10.61 15.77 -4.48
CA ILE A 49 -10.01 17.03 -3.99
C ILE A 49 -11.01 18.19 -4.19
N ASP A 50 -11.54 18.33 -5.39
CA ASP A 50 -12.52 19.39 -5.73
C ASP A 50 -13.78 19.29 -4.84
N GLY A 51 -14.26 18.08 -4.59
CA GLY A 51 -15.44 17.82 -3.77
C GLY A 51 -15.22 18.04 -2.27
N LEU A 52 -13.99 17.97 -1.77
CA LEU A 52 -13.64 18.38 -0.42
C LEU A 52 -13.49 19.90 -0.32
N GLY A 53 -12.89 20.54 -1.33
CA GLY A 53 -12.68 21.99 -1.34
C GLY A 53 -11.94 22.47 -0.08
N ASP A 54 -12.49 23.45 0.61
CA ASP A 54 -11.91 24.02 1.85
C ASP A 54 -11.94 23.06 3.05
N ARG A 55 -12.68 21.98 2.96
CA ARG A 55 -12.69 20.93 4.00
C ARG A 55 -11.44 20.06 3.98
N LEU A 56 -10.68 20.02 2.86
CA LEU A 56 -9.38 19.37 2.82
C LEU A 56 -8.40 20.14 3.70
N ALA A 57 -8.09 19.59 4.86
CA ALA A 57 -7.15 20.19 5.80
C ALA A 57 -5.70 19.87 5.43
N MET A 58 -5.41 18.63 5.01
CA MET A 58 -4.08 18.19 4.59
C MET A 58 -4.18 16.90 3.78
N TRP A 59 -3.28 16.74 2.81
CA TRP A 59 -2.99 15.49 2.10
C TRP A 59 -1.52 15.14 2.28
N VAL A 60 -1.22 14.02 2.93
CA VAL A 60 0.13 13.53 3.18
C VAL A 60 0.32 12.22 2.42
N ASP A 61 1.24 12.18 1.48
CA ASP A 61 1.49 11.00 0.64
C ASP A 61 2.95 10.91 0.20
N HIS A 62 3.47 9.71 0.10
CA HIS A 62 4.86 9.41 -0.28
C HIS A 62 4.98 8.65 -1.61
N HIS A 63 3.91 8.50 -2.36
CA HIS A 63 3.92 7.83 -3.64
C HIS A 63 4.30 8.78 -4.78
N ASP A 64 5.02 8.25 -5.77
CA ASP A 64 5.43 9.03 -6.94
C ASP A 64 4.24 9.29 -7.89
N HIS A 65 4.04 10.56 -8.28
CA HIS A 65 3.04 10.90 -9.28
C HIS A 65 3.36 12.23 -9.99
N ALA A 66 3.31 12.26 -11.33
CA ALA A 66 3.61 13.45 -12.12
C ALA A 66 2.69 14.66 -11.80
N LYS A 67 1.47 14.41 -11.35
CA LYS A 67 0.49 15.47 -11.00
C LYS A 67 0.77 16.14 -9.63
N HIS A 68 1.75 15.67 -8.85
CA HIS A 68 2.17 16.36 -7.63
C HIS A 68 2.60 17.80 -7.91
N ALA A 69 3.19 18.05 -9.07
CA ALA A 69 3.58 19.40 -9.49
C ALA A 69 2.41 20.41 -9.52
N LEU A 70 1.16 19.95 -9.71
CA LEU A 70 -0.02 20.81 -9.70
C LEU A 70 -0.35 21.38 -8.33
N TYR A 71 0.16 20.78 -7.27
CA TYR A 71 -0.11 21.12 -5.87
C TYR A 71 1.13 21.54 -5.10
N ALA A 72 2.25 21.81 -5.80
CA ALA A 72 3.53 22.14 -5.17
C ALA A 72 3.47 23.42 -4.32
N ASP A 73 2.63 24.38 -4.70
CA ASP A 73 2.45 25.68 -4.01
C ASP A 73 1.26 25.68 -3.04
N ASP A 74 0.51 24.58 -2.92
CA ASP A 74 -0.61 24.48 -1.99
C ASP A 74 -0.13 23.84 -0.66
N ALA A 75 -0.07 24.64 0.38
CA ALA A 75 0.39 24.23 1.71
C ALA A 75 -0.43 23.08 2.35
N ARG A 76 -1.58 22.74 1.78
CA ARG A 76 -2.38 21.59 2.21
C ARG A 76 -1.84 20.25 1.69
N PHE A 77 -0.83 20.25 0.83
CA PHE A 77 -0.28 19.03 0.24
C PHE A 77 1.17 18.84 0.68
N VAL A 78 1.42 17.72 1.37
CA VAL A 78 2.75 17.25 1.72
C VAL A 78 3.00 15.99 0.89
N LEU A 79 3.42 16.19 -0.34
CA LEU A 79 3.65 15.14 -1.33
C LEU A 79 5.15 14.88 -1.46
N ARG A 80 5.56 13.65 -1.27
CA ARG A 80 6.95 13.20 -1.38
C ARG A 80 7.02 12.00 -2.31
N THR A 81 8.21 11.47 -2.51
CA THR A 81 8.45 10.24 -3.27
C THR A 81 8.81 9.10 -2.32
N LYS A 82 8.63 7.86 -2.75
CA LYS A 82 9.08 6.69 -1.98
C LYS A 82 10.60 6.69 -1.74
N ALA A 83 11.36 7.31 -2.60
CA ALA A 83 12.81 7.49 -2.41
C ALA A 83 13.15 8.47 -1.27
N GLN A 84 12.25 9.41 -0.95
CA GLN A 84 12.43 10.38 0.13
C GLN A 84 11.92 9.84 1.47
N HIS A 85 10.77 9.14 1.45
CA HIS A 85 10.15 8.50 2.62
C HIS A 85 9.63 7.13 2.23
N GLY A 86 10.10 6.10 2.92
CA GLY A 86 9.72 4.72 2.66
C GLY A 86 8.29 4.39 3.09
N ALA A 87 7.75 5.14 4.07
CA ALA A 87 6.39 4.97 4.57
C ALA A 87 5.76 6.31 4.98
N CYS A 88 4.43 6.42 4.88
CA CYS A 88 3.71 7.65 5.20
C CYS A 88 3.82 8.10 6.69
N PRO A 89 3.87 7.21 7.71
CA PRO A 89 4.03 7.63 9.09
C PRO A 89 5.29 8.48 9.35
N GLU A 90 6.37 8.27 8.61
CA GLU A 90 7.59 9.07 8.72
C GLU A 90 7.34 10.57 8.51
N MET A 91 6.30 10.92 7.74
CA MET A 91 5.93 12.29 7.40
C MET A 91 4.96 12.92 8.39
N VAL A 92 4.30 12.11 9.23
CA VAL A 92 3.34 12.57 10.24
C VAL A 92 4.08 13.00 11.50
N THR A 93 4.51 14.27 11.55
CA THR A 93 5.28 14.83 12.66
C THR A 93 4.42 15.63 13.62
N PRO A 94 4.84 15.83 14.89
CA PRO A 94 4.13 16.70 15.83
C PRO A 94 3.95 18.13 15.31
N SER A 95 4.94 18.68 14.61
CA SER A 95 4.88 20.01 14.01
C SER A 95 3.80 20.08 12.92
N LEU A 96 3.70 19.06 12.05
CA LEU A 96 2.69 19.00 11.01
C LEU A 96 1.27 18.93 11.60
N VAL A 97 1.05 18.01 12.55
CA VAL A 97 -0.27 17.86 13.20
C VAL A 97 -0.68 19.14 13.93
N LYS A 98 0.26 19.78 14.63
CA LYS A 98 0.02 21.06 15.30
C LYS A 98 -0.33 22.19 14.32
N GLN A 99 0.35 22.26 13.18
CA GLN A 99 0.10 23.25 12.13
C GLN A 99 -1.32 23.12 11.56
N VAL A 100 -1.76 21.90 11.32
CA VAL A 100 -3.11 21.64 10.77
C VAL A 100 -4.20 21.88 11.80
N GLY A 101 -3.95 21.53 13.07
CA GLY A 101 -4.90 21.69 14.16
C GLY A 101 -6.05 20.67 14.12
N ALA A 102 -7.21 21.05 14.67
CA ALA A 102 -8.34 20.14 14.82
C ALA A 102 -8.91 19.68 13.46
N ILE A 103 -9.23 18.40 13.40
CA ILE A 103 -9.85 17.74 12.24
C ILE A 103 -11.03 16.87 12.70
N ASP A 104 -11.95 16.58 11.79
CA ASP A 104 -13.14 15.77 12.07
C ASP A 104 -13.05 14.37 11.46
N THR A 105 -12.30 14.23 10.37
CA THR A 105 -12.15 12.95 9.64
C THR A 105 -10.70 12.69 9.24
N ILE A 106 -10.25 11.45 9.42
CA ILE A 106 -9.05 10.90 8.80
C ILE A 106 -9.49 9.95 7.70
N CYS A 107 -9.11 10.22 6.45
CA CYS A 107 -9.24 9.32 5.32
C CYS A 107 -7.87 8.72 5.02
N CYS A 108 -7.66 7.44 5.31
CA CYS A 108 -6.35 6.80 5.14
C CYS A 108 -6.40 5.59 4.20
N HIS A 109 -5.24 5.19 3.72
CA HIS A 109 -5.08 3.94 2.99
C HIS A 109 -5.39 2.74 3.90
N THR A 110 -5.53 1.56 3.31
CA THR A 110 -6.10 0.37 3.98
C THR A 110 -5.07 -0.63 4.44
N ASP A 111 -3.80 -0.35 4.27
CA ASP A 111 -2.65 -1.17 4.67
C ASP A 111 -2.00 -0.68 5.98
N PHE A 112 -0.90 -1.32 6.35
CA PHE A 112 -0.29 -1.08 7.65
C PHE A 112 0.18 0.37 7.82
N ASP A 113 0.90 0.93 6.84
CA ASP A 113 1.45 2.28 6.98
C ASP A 113 0.39 3.37 6.92
N GLY A 114 -0.66 3.21 6.11
CA GLY A 114 -1.81 4.11 6.13
C GLY A 114 -2.54 4.12 7.48
N LEU A 115 -2.76 2.96 8.10
CA LEU A 115 -3.39 2.86 9.43
C LEU A 115 -2.44 3.34 10.55
N CYS A 116 -1.13 3.09 10.43
CA CYS A 116 -0.13 3.60 11.34
C CYS A 116 -0.05 5.13 11.28
N ALA A 117 -0.07 5.73 10.07
CA ALA A 117 -0.14 7.17 9.88
C ALA A 117 -1.39 7.78 10.53
N ALA A 118 -2.55 7.13 10.40
CA ALA A 118 -3.79 7.55 11.06
C ALA A 118 -3.67 7.51 12.59
N ALA A 119 -3.13 6.43 13.15
CA ALA A 119 -2.91 6.32 14.59
C ALA A 119 -1.91 7.38 15.11
N LYS A 120 -0.83 7.59 14.37
CA LYS A 120 0.18 8.61 14.69
C LYS A 120 -0.41 10.03 14.66
N TRP A 121 -1.30 10.31 13.69
CA TRP A 121 -2.05 11.58 13.67
C TRP A 121 -2.91 11.78 14.92
N ILE A 122 -3.64 10.75 15.34
CA ILE A 122 -4.46 10.77 16.57
C ILE A 122 -3.60 10.98 17.81
N ARG A 123 -2.37 10.47 17.81
CA ARG A 123 -1.35 10.66 18.86
C ARG A 123 -0.56 11.98 18.73
N LEU A 124 -1.07 12.91 17.97
CA LEU A 124 -0.45 14.22 17.77
C LEU A 124 0.97 14.16 17.14
N GLY A 125 1.23 13.15 16.33
CA GLY A 125 2.50 12.94 15.63
C GLY A 125 3.50 12.06 16.38
N GLU A 126 3.12 11.52 17.55
CA GLU A 126 3.95 10.58 18.32
C GLU A 126 3.75 9.14 17.82
N GLU A 127 4.84 8.38 17.74
CA GLU A 127 4.75 6.97 17.31
C GLU A 127 3.78 6.17 18.20
N PRO A 128 2.98 5.26 17.61
CA PRO A 128 2.13 4.33 18.35
C PRO A 128 2.87 3.48 19.38
N TYR A 129 4.06 3.06 19.02
CA TYR A 129 5.03 2.34 19.85
C TYR A 129 6.44 2.63 19.32
N PRO A 130 7.50 2.46 20.12
CA PRO A 130 8.86 2.69 19.67
C PRO A 130 9.23 1.83 18.46
N GLY A 131 9.59 2.46 17.33
CA GLY A 131 9.94 1.78 16.10
C GLY A 131 8.78 1.55 15.13
N ALA A 132 7.60 2.10 15.37
CA ALA A 132 6.45 1.95 14.47
C ALA A 132 6.70 2.53 13.08
N ASP A 133 7.44 3.64 12.96
CA ASP A 133 7.82 4.20 11.67
C ASP A 133 8.78 3.26 10.90
N ALA A 134 9.73 2.64 11.60
CA ALA A 134 10.65 1.65 11.01
C ALA A 134 9.93 0.37 10.56
N ASP A 135 8.94 -0.08 11.33
CA ASP A 135 8.09 -1.21 10.97
C ASP A 135 7.25 -0.90 9.70
N ALA A 136 6.66 0.29 9.65
CA ALA A 136 5.91 0.74 8.47
C ALA A 136 6.81 0.80 7.23
N HIS A 137 8.02 1.36 7.39
CA HIS A 137 9.03 1.39 6.33
C HIS A 137 9.39 -0.03 5.84
N ALA A 138 9.68 -0.94 6.76
CA ALA A 138 10.05 -2.31 6.40
C ALA A 138 8.91 -3.06 5.70
N ILE A 139 7.67 -2.87 6.13
CA ILE A 139 6.50 -3.50 5.51
C ILE A 139 6.23 -2.93 4.11
N ASP A 140 6.29 -1.60 3.92
CA ASP A 140 5.94 -1.00 2.64
C ASP A 140 7.04 -1.16 1.58
N THR A 141 8.31 -0.94 1.96
CA THR A 141 9.46 -1.06 1.04
C THR A 141 9.95 -2.50 0.87
N ARG A 142 9.63 -3.40 1.82
CA ARG A 142 10.21 -4.74 1.93
C ARG A 142 11.72 -4.74 2.20
N LEU A 143 12.22 -3.65 2.77
CA LEU A 143 13.59 -3.50 3.23
C LEU A 143 13.63 -3.49 4.77
N GLY A 144 14.48 -4.33 5.34
CA GLY A 144 14.54 -4.53 6.78
C GLY A 144 13.62 -5.65 7.27
N THR A 145 13.53 -5.78 8.59
CA THR A 145 12.71 -6.81 9.26
C THR A 145 11.74 -6.11 10.19
N PRO A 146 10.43 -6.16 9.91
CA PRO A 146 9.44 -5.60 10.80
C PRO A 146 9.34 -6.41 12.09
N SER A 147 8.83 -5.79 13.15
CA SER A 147 8.52 -6.47 14.40
C SER A 147 7.41 -7.52 14.22
N GLU A 148 7.36 -8.51 15.12
CA GLU A 148 6.29 -9.53 15.14
C GLU A 148 4.90 -8.89 15.26
N LEU A 149 4.79 -7.80 16.03
CA LEU A 149 3.57 -7.02 16.17
C LEU A 149 3.10 -6.47 14.82
N ALA A 150 4.00 -5.80 14.10
CA ALA A 150 3.68 -5.19 12.79
C ALA A 150 3.36 -6.24 11.73
N GLU A 151 4.12 -7.35 11.70
CA GLU A 151 3.81 -8.48 10.82
C GLU A 151 2.44 -9.10 11.11
N THR A 152 2.06 -9.22 12.38
CA THR A 152 0.75 -9.75 12.76
C THR A 152 -0.37 -8.84 12.27
N ILE A 153 -0.21 -7.51 12.42
CA ILE A 153 -1.19 -6.54 11.91
C ILE A 153 -1.26 -6.58 10.37
N ASP A 154 -0.13 -6.61 9.67
CA ASP A 154 -0.10 -6.72 8.19
C ASP A 154 -0.80 -8.00 7.71
N ARG A 155 -0.52 -9.15 8.34
CA ARG A 155 -1.21 -10.42 8.05
C ARG A 155 -2.71 -10.33 8.28
N ALA A 156 -3.15 -9.69 9.37
CA ALA A 156 -4.57 -9.51 9.68
C ALA A 156 -5.29 -8.69 8.60
N LEU A 157 -4.68 -7.58 8.16
CA LEU A 157 -5.20 -6.73 7.09
C LEU A 157 -5.29 -7.49 5.75
N ARG A 158 -4.28 -8.27 5.42
CA ARG A 158 -4.24 -9.08 4.19
C ARG A 158 -5.17 -10.29 4.25
N GLY A 159 -5.41 -10.83 5.45
CA GLY A 159 -6.37 -11.91 5.68
C GLY A 159 -7.83 -11.47 5.58
N ARG A 160 -8.12 -10.22 5.92
CA ARG A 160 -9.47 -9.63 5.88
C ARG A 160 -9.48 -8.26 5.18
N PRO A 161 -9.19 -8.20 3.88
CA PRO A 161 -8.92 -6.94 3.16
C PRO A 161 -10.14 -6.01 3.01
N THR A 162 -11.35 -6.44 3.33
CA THR A 162 -12.58 -5.64 3.23
C THR A 162 -13.21 -5.32 4.59
N ASP A 163 -12.58 -5.75 5.70
CA ASP A 163 -13.12 -5.59 7.05
C ASP A 163 -12.77 -4.21 7.62
N GLU A 164 -13.71 -3.26 7.47
CA GLU A 164 -13.55 -1.90 8.02
C GLU A 164 -13.57 -1.88 9.56
N GLY A 165 -14.28 -2.83 10.20
CA GLY A 165 -14.28 -2.97 11.65
C GLY A 165 -12.91 -3.33 12.19
N LEU A 166 -12.22 -4.28 11.53
CA LEU A 166 -10.85 -4.65 11.87
C LEU A 166 -9.88 -3.47 11.68
N ARG A 167 -10.01 -2.68 10.61
CA ARG A 167 -9.18 -1.49 10.41
C ARG A 167 -9.38 -0.47 11.53
N GLY A 168 -10.62 -0.19 11.91
CA GLY A 168 -10.94 0.70 13.03
C GLY A 168 -10.36 0.19 14.35
N LEU A 169 -10.43 -1.11 14.59
CA LEU A 169 -9.84 -1.75 15.77
C LEU A 169 -8.30 -1.59 15.78
N ILE A 170 -7.64 -1.81 14.64
CA ILE A 170 -6.18 -1.65 14.51
C ILE A 170 -5.76 -0.20 14.76
N VAL A 171 -6.44 0.78 14.13
CA VAL A 171 -6.13 2.20 14.37
C VAL A 171 -6.30 2.54 15.85
N ARG A 172 -7.37 2.04 16.48
CA ARG A 172 -7.59 2.25 17.91
C ARG A 172 -6.49 1.61 18.76
N PHE A 173 -6.14 0.35 18.51
CA PHE A 173 -5.08 -0.37 19.21
C PHE A 173 -3.74 0.40 19.13
N LEU A 174 -3.35 0.82 17.93
CA LEU A 174 -2.15 1.61 17.70
C LEU A 174 -2.23 2.98 18.39
N ALA A 175 -3.36 3.71 18.28
CA ALA A 175 -3.53 5.02 18.89
C ALA A 175 -3.51 4.96 20.44
N GLU A 176 -3.92 3.86 21.04
CA GLU A 176 -3.86 3.62 22.49
C GLU A 176 -2.48 3.10 22.95
N GLY A 177 -1.48 3.04 22.06
CA GLY A 177 -0.09 2.69 22.42
C GLY A 177 0.24 1.22 22.24
N ALA A 178 -0.54 0.48 21.46
CA ALA A 178 -0.30 -0.91 21.04
C ALA A 178 -0.04 -1.91 22.19
N SER A 179 -0.70 -1.72 23.35
CA SER A 179 -0.44 -2.53 24.55
C SER A 179 -1.67 -3.27 25.09
N ASP A 180 -2.87 -2.93 24.63
CA ASP A 180 -4.12 -3.55 25.08
C ASP A 180 -4.30 -4.94 24.46
N LYS A 181 -4.16 -5.99 25.27
CA LYS A 181 -4.34 -7.38 24.84
C LYS A 181 -5.77 -7.70 24.39
N GLY A 182 -6.76 -7.01 24.94
CA GLY A 182 -8.17 -7.21 24.56
C GLY A 182 -8.45 -6.69 23.14
N LEU A 183 -7.76 -5.62 22.70
CA LEU A 183 -7.81 -5.13 21.34
C LEU A 183 -6.93 -5.98 20.40
N PHE A 184 -5.83 -6.55 20.90
CA PHE A 184 -4.89 -7.30 20.07
C PHE A 184 -5.40 -8.70 19.72
N GLY A 185 -6.12 -9.40 20.62
CA GLY A 185 -6.62 -10.75 20.37
C GLY A 185 -7.40 -10.92 19.06
N PRO A 186 -8.41 -10.08 18.77
CA PRO A 186 -9.12 -10.14 17.49
C PRO A 186 -8.23 -9.87 16.25
N ILE A 187 -7.12 -9.12 16.40
CA ILE A 187 -6.14 -8.89 15.33
C ILE A 187 -5.33 -10.17 15.09
N GLU A 188 -4.86 -10.82 16.15
CA GLU A 188 -4.18 -12.13 16.06
C GLU A 188 -5.07 -13.20 15.41
N ASP A 189 -6.35 -13.27 15.80
CA ASP A 189 -7.33 -14.17 15.19
C ASP A 189 -7.49 -13.90 13.68
N ALA A 190 -7.55 -12.63 13.29
CA ALA A 190 -7.63 -12.25 11.88
C ALA A 190 -6.35 -12.62 11.11
N ALA A 191 -5.18 -12.49 11.75
CA ALA A 191 -3.89 -12.86 11.15
C ALA A 191 -3.76 -14.35 10.88
N THR A 192 -4.36 -15.21 11.72
CA THR A 192 -4.32 -16.68 11.53
C THR A 192 -4.98 -17.12 10.24
N VAL A 193 -6.00 -16.39 9.76
CA VAL A 193 -6.70 -16.68 8.49
C VAL A 193 -5.72 -16.58 7.31
N PHE A 194 -4.72 -15.73 7.41
CA PHE A 194 -3.76 -15.50 6.33
C PHE A 194 -2.74 -16.64 6.15
N ARG A 195 -2.57 -17.51 7.13
CA ARG A 195 -1.60 -18.62 7.08
C ARG A 195 -1.77 -19.51 5.85
N SER A 196 -3.02 -19.87 5.52
CA SER A 196 -3.30 -20.71 4.34
C SER A 196 -2.89 -20.02 3.03
N HIS A 197 -2.96 -18.69 2.96
CA HIS A 197 -2.52 -17.92 1.80
C HIS A 197 -0.99 -17.93 1.66
N GLU A 198 -0.27 -17.86 2.78
CA GLU A 198 1.19 -17.96 2.79
C GLU A 198 1.66 -19.38 2.40
N GLU A 199 1.01 -20.42 2.92
CA GLU A 199 1.30 -21.82 2.57
C GLU A 199 1.09 -22.07 1.07
N GLU A 200 0.01 -21.56 0.49
CA GLU A 200 -0.26 -21.70 -0.93
C GLU A 200 0.76 -20.91 -1.78
N ALA A 201 1.17 -19.73 -1.35
CA ALA A 201 2.24 -18.98 -2.02
C ALA A 201 3.56 -19.74 -2.02
N ARG A 202 3.93 -20.38 -0.89
CA ARG A 202 5.13 -21.22 -0.80
C ARG A 202 5.03 -22.45 -1.71
N ARG A 203 3.86 -23.08 -1.81
CA ARG A 203 3.61 -24.20 -2.73
C ARG A 203 3.78 -23.78 -4.19
N LEU A 204 3.20 -22.64 -4.58
CA LEU A 204 3.34 -22.10 -5.93
C LEU A 204 4.79 -21.70 -6.24
N ALA A 205 5.54 -21.22 -5.25
CA ALA A 205 6.93 -20.83 -5.42
C ALA A 205 7.85 -21.99 -5.83
N LEU A 206 7.46 -23.23 -5.58
CA LEU A 206 8.21 -24.42 -6.08
C LEU A 206 8.13 -24.59 -7.60
N GLN A 207 7.20 -23.90 -8.27
CA GLN A 207 6.96 -23.98 -9.70
C GLN A 207 7.61 -22.81 -10.48
N TYR A 208 8.44 -21.99 -9.85
CA TYR A 208 9.14 -20.92 -10.53
C TYR A 208 10.10 -21.48 -11.61
N GLU A 209 9.97 -20.94 -12.81
CA GLU A 209 10.94 -21.07 -13.89
C GLU A 209 11.84 -19.83 -13.90
N VAL A 210 13.17 -20.03 -13.93
CA VAL A 210 14.12 -18.92 -14.02
C VAL A 210 14.65 -18.85 -15.46
N ILE A 211 14.42 -17.72 -16.12
CA ILE A 211 14.82 -17.45 -17.51
C ILE A 211 15.62 -16.13 -17.52
N GLY A 212 16.93 -16.23 -17.58
CA GLY A 212 17.84 -15.08 -17.41
C GLY A 212 17.61 -14.40 -16.05
N ASP A 213 17.33 -13.10 -16.06
CA ASP A 213 17.10 -12.30 -14.86
C ASP A 213 15.62 -12.31 -14.36
N VAL A 214 14.80 -13.23 -14.90
CA VAL A 214 13.37 -13.29 -14.58
C VAL A 214 13.01 -14.63 -13.98
N ALA A 215 12.39 -14.62 -12.80
CA ALA A 215 11.67 -15.73 -12.22
C ALA A 215 10.18 -15.63 -12.58
N LEU A 216 9.63 -16.64 -13.23
CA LEU A 216 8.26 -16.67 -13.75
C LEU A 216 7.46 -17.79 -13.11
N VAL A 217 6.25 -17.52 -12.63
CA VAL A 217 5.34 -18.55 -12.12
C VAL A 217 3.91 -18.33 -12.59
N ASN A 218 3.25 -19.44 -12.94
CA ASN A 218 1.82 -19.48 -13.22
C ASN A 218 1.03 -19.81 -11.95
N ALA A 219 0.25 -18.88 -11.46
CA ALA A 219 -0.60 -19.04 -10.28
C ALA A 219 -2.07 -19.35 -10.66
N SER A 220 -2.39 -19.66 -11.92
CA SER A 220 -3.76 -19.97 -12.36
C SER A 220 -4.34 -21.23 -11.70
N ASP A 221 -3.48 -22.13 -11.22
CA ASP A 221 -3.86 -23.38 -10.56
C ASP A 221 -3.80 -23.29 -9.02
N ALA A 222 -3.82 -22.08 -8.48
CA ALA A 222 -3.94 -21.85 -7.06
C ALA A 222 -5.21 -22.53 -6.51
N ARG A 223 -5.05 -23.31 -5.43
CA ARG A 223 -6.13 -24.10 -4.80
C ARG A 223 -7.01 -23.24 -3.89
N VAL A 224 -6.37 -22.25 -3.30
CA VAL A 224 -6.99 -21.23 -2.44
C VAL A 224 -6.41 -19.86 -2.77
N HIS A 225 -6.90 -18.81 -2.16
CA HIS A 225 -6.23 -17.52 -2.23
C HIS A 225 -4.76 -17.66 -1.80
N TYR A 226 -3.86 -16.94 -2.45
CA TYR A 226 -2.43 -16.95 -2.14
C TYR A 226 -1.91 -15.54 -1.87
N ASP A 227 -0.89 -15.44 -1.04
CA ASP A 227 -0.16 -14.20 -0.82
C ASP A 227 0.69 -13.87 -2.05
N LYS A 228 0.17 -12.99 -2.91
CA LYS A 228 0.87 -12.56 -4.13
C LYS A 228 2.18 -11.82 -3.80
N THR A 229 2.23 -11.06 -2.70
CA THR A 229 3.42 -10.33 -2.30
C THR A 229 4.52 -11.29 -1.85
N LEU A 230 4.20 -12.26 -0.98
CA LEU A 230 5.15 -13.31 -0.59
C LEU A 230 5.63 -14.10 -1.81
N LEU A 231 4.71 -14.47 -2.72
CA LEU A 231 5.09 -15.21 -3.92
C LEU A 231 6.08 -14.41 -4.78
N LEU A 232 5.85 -13.10 -4.98
CA LEU A 232 6.78 -12.23 -5.70
C LEU A 232 8.15 -12.14 -4.99
N LEU A 233 8.18 -12.00 -3.67
CA LEU A 233 9.43 -11.98 -2.89
C LEU A 233 10.23 -13.29 -3.05
N LEU A 234 9.55 -14.44 -2.95
CA LEU A 234 10.18 -15.75 -3.17
C LEU A 234 10.74 -15.91 -4.60
N GLY A 235 10.15 -15.24 -5.58
CA GLY A 235 10.71 -15.14 -6.92
C GLY A 235 11.93 -14.22 -7.01
N GLN A 236 11.93 -13.11 -6.27
CA GLN A 236 13.07 -12.17 -6.20
C GLN A 236 14.31 -12.77 -5.48
N GLU A 237 14.13 -13.82 -4.68
CA GLU A 237 15.24 -14.61 -4.16
C GLU A 237 15.96 -15.43 -5.25
N ARG A 238 15.30 -15.65 -6.39
CA ARG A 238 15.79 -16.50 -7.51
C ARG A 238 16.31 -15.69 -8.68
N ALA A 239 15.75 -14.49 -8.93
CA ALA A 239 16.11 -13.63 -10.04
C ALA A 239 15.81 -12.15 -9.72
N THR A 240 16.40 -11.24 -10.48
CA THR A 240 16.23 -9.77 -10.28
C THR A 240 14.77 -9.33 -10.40
N ILE A 241 14.02 -9.95 -11.32
CA ILE A 241 12.60 -9.66 -11.55
C ILE A 241 11.78 -10.93 -11.31
N SER A 242 10.74 -10.81 -10.49
CA SER A 242 9.75 -11.87 -10.31
C SER A 242 8.47 -11.53 -11.07
N ILE A 243 7.95 -12.50 -11.82
CA ILE A 243 6.67 -12.39 -12.52
C ILE A 243 5.72 -13.48 -12.01
N VAL A 244 4.60 -13.04 -11.48
CA VAL A 244 3.46 -13.89 -11.12
C VAL A 244 2.31 -13.57 -12.05
N TYR A 245 1.77 -14.55 -12.74
CA TYR A 245 0.55 -14.38 -13.52
C TYR A 245 -0.52 -15.39 -13.12
N ASP A 246 -1.76 -14.93 -13.17
CA ASP A 246 -2.95 -15.73 -12.92
C ASP A 246 -3.96 -15.57 -14.08
N ARG A 247 -5.19 -16.03 -13.90
CA ARG A 247 -6.26 -15.93 -14.92
C ARG A 247 -6.67 -14.50 -15.26
N THR A 248 -6.29 -13.51 -14.44
CA THR A 248 -6.76 -12.12 -14.54
C THR A 248 -5.64 -11.12 -14.75
N THR A 249 -4.51 -11.33 -14.08
CA THR A 249 -3.42 -10.34 -14.02
C THR A 249 -2.04 -10.96 -14.25
N VAL A 250 -1.13 -10.12 -14.72
CA VAL A 250 0.32 -10.32 -14.69
C VAL A 250 0.90 -9.27 -13.78
N THR A 251 1.64 -9.67 -12.75
CA THR A 251 2.35 -8.78 -11.86
C THR A 251 3.84 -9.04 -11.99
N ALA A 252 4.61 -8.03 -12.37
CA ALA A 252 6.07 -8.02 -12.33
C ALA A 252 6.55 -7.19 -11.15
N ALA A 253 7.55 -7.68 -10.43
CA ALA A 253 8.15 -6.96 -9.32
C ALA A 253 9.66 -7.22 -9.24
N ALA A 254 10.39 -6.19 -8.83
CA ALA A 254 11.80 -6.23 -8.47
C ALA A 254 11.99 -5.70 -7.05
N ARG A 255 13.13 -5.94 -6.42
CA ARG A 255 13.42 -5.37 -5.10
C ARG A 255 13.39 -3.86 -5.17
N PHE A 256 12.92 -3.24 -4.10
CA PHE A 256 12.79 -1.78 -4.00
C PHE A 256 14.13 -1.04 -4.25
N ASP A 257 15.22 -1.62 -3.77
CA ASP A 257 16.59 -1.10 -3.86
C ASP A 257 17.36 -1.57 -5.12
N SER A 258 16.71 -2.28 -6.05
CA SER A 258 17.36 -2.89 -7.21
C SER A 258 17.75 -1.92 -8.31
N GLY A 259 17.22 -0.70 -8.31
CA GLY A 259 17.36 0.26 -9.42
C GLY A 259 16.58 -0.13 -10.68
N VAL A 260 15.75 -1.18 -10.63
CA VAL A 260 14.93 -1.60 -11.78
C VAL A 260 13.70 -0.70 -11.89
N ASP A 261 13.55 -0.04 -13.03
CA ASP A 261 12.34 0.71 -13.38
C ASP A 261 11.48 -0.10 -14.36
N LEU A 262 10.46 -0.79 -13.81
CA LEU A 262 9.51 -1.58 -14.61
C LEU A 262 8.53 -0.68 -15.39
N LEU A 263 8.25 0.54 -14.92
CA LEU A 263 7.40 1.47 -15.63
C LEU A 263 8.08 1.89 -16.95
N ALA A 264 9.33 2.32 -16.87
CA ALA A 264 10.12 2.68 -18.05
C ALA A 264 10.29 1.48 -19.00
N LYS A 265 10.63 0.29 -18.48
CA LYS A 265 10.80 -0.93 -19.29
C LYS A 265 9.52 -1.33 -20.03
N LEU A 266 8.36 -1.15 -19.42
CA LEU A 266 7.05 -1.54 -19.97
C LEU A 266 6.33 -0.39 -20.68
N GLY A 267 6.87 0.84 -20.67
CA GLY A 267 6.25 2.03 -21.27
C GLY A 267 4.93 2.38 -20.57
N LEU A 268 4.90 2.31 -19.24
CA LEU A 268 3.73 2.62 -18.42
C LEU A 268 3.92 3.93 -17.68
N GLU A 269 2.84 4.66 -17.47
CA GLU A 269 2.83 5.93 -16.75
C GLU A 269 2.15 5.77 -15.38
N GLY A 270 2.83 6.22 -14.34
CA GLY A 270 2.32 6.25 -12.96
C GLY A 270 2.31 4.89 -12.26
N GLY A 271 2.49 4.92 -10.97
CA GLY A 271 2.58 3.75 -10.10
C GLY A 271 3.97 3.57 -9.51
N MET A 272 4.23 2.40 -8.96
CA MET A 272 5.51 2.07 -8.34
C MET A 272 6.51 1.56 -9.41
N PRO A 273 7.71 2.17 -9.55
CA PRO A 273 8.69 1.73 -10.54
C PRO A 273 9.09 0.25 -10.40
N THR A 274 9.14 -0.26 -9.17
CA THR A 274 9.57 -1.63 -8.87
C THR A 274 8.42 -2.66 -8.87
N ARG A 275 7.17 -2.25 -9.07
CA ARG A 275 6.03 -3.19 -9.11
C ARG A 275 4.93 -2.72 -10.06
N VAL A 276 4.60 -3.56 -11.02
CA VAL A 276 3.59 -3.28 -12.04
C VAL A 276 2.61 -4.43 -12.15
N SER A 277 1.32 -4.14 -12.25
CA SER A 277 0.27 -5.13 -12.53
C SER A 277 -0.53 -4.71 -13.76
N VAL A 278 -0.64 -5.62 -14.72
CA VAL A 278 -1.40 -5.44 -15.96
C VAL A 278 -2.37 -6.62 -16.18
N PRO A 279 -3.42 -6.46 -17.03
CA PRO A 279 -4.28 -7.57 -17.39
C PRO A 279 -3.52 -8.75 -18.00
N VAL A 280 -3.96 -9.99 -17.74
CA VAL A 280 -3.28 -11.23 -18.23
C VAL A 280 -3.10 -11.28 -19.75
N GLY A 281 -4.00 -10.65 -20.51
CA GLY A 281 -3.85 -10.52 -21.97
C GLY A 281 -2.58 -9.76 -22.42
N LYS A 282 -1.88 -9.10 -21.50
CA LYS A 282 -0.59 -8.44 -21.74
C LYS A 282 0.62 -9.34 -21.40
N LEU A 283 0.43 -10.62 -21.03
CA LEU A 283 1.53 -11.49 -20.61
C LEU A 283 2.64 -11.56 -21.68
N ALA A 284 2.29 -11.82 -22.94
CA ALA A 284 3.28 -11.91 -24.03
C ALA A 284 4.07 -10.59 -24.18
N PHE A 285 3.41 -9.46 -24.12
CA PHE A 285 4.02 -8.14 -24.16
C PHE A 285 4.99 -7.90 -22.99
N VAL A 286 4.60 -8.27 -21.75
CA VAL A 286 5.46 -8.14 -20.57
C VAL A 286 6.70 -9.01 -20.71
N LEU A 287 6.54 -10.27 -21.13
CA LEU A 287 7.67 -11.20 -21.31
C LEU A 287 8.64 -10.69 -22.38
N GLU A 288 8.14 -10.24 -23.53
CA GLU A 288 8.95 -9.67 -24.61
C GLU A 288 9.76 -8.45 -24.13
N ARG A 289 9.10 -7.49 -23.46
CA ARG A 289 9.73 -6.27 -22.97
C ARG A 289 10.78 -6.53 -21.88
N LEU A 290 10.65 -7.61 -21.14
CA LEU A 290 11.61 -8.03 -20.13
C LEU A 290 12.63 -9.06 -20.65
N GLY A 291 12.67 -9.30 -21.96
CA GLY A 291 13.67 -10.15 -22.61
C GLY A 291 13.47 -11.65 -22.39
N VAL A 292 12.30 -12.08 -21.93
CA VAL A 292 11.98 -13.49 -21.70
C VAL A 292 11.60 -14.16 -23.01
N LYS A 293 12.52 -14.91 -23.58
CA LYS A 293 12.24 -15.78 -24.74
C LYS A 293 11.82 -17.16 -24.21
N ARG A 294 10.54 -17.52 -24.34
CA ARG A 294 10.14 -18.91 -24.15
C ARG A 294 10.71 -19.74 -25.31
N PRO A 295 11.33 -20.89 -25.03
CA PRO A 295 11.57 -21.86 -26.10
C PRO A 295 10.22 -22.20 -26.74
N SER A 296 10.18 -22.15 -28.06
CA SER A 296 9.04 -22.51 -28.91
C SER A 296 8.64 -23.98 -28.73
#